data_5d6f77b8939855c6be5c5de8f8d7837f
#
_entry.id   5d6f77b8939855c6be5c5de8f8d7837f
#
_cell.length_a   1.000
_cell.length_b   1.000
_cell.length_c   1.000
_cell.angle_alpha   90.00
_cell.angle_beta   90.00
_cell.angle_gamma   90.00
#
_symmetry.space_group_name_H-M   'P 1'
#
loop_
_entity.id
_entity.type
_entity.pdbx_description
1 polymer ?
#
loop_
_entity_poly.entity_id
_entity_poly.type
_entity_poly.pdbx_seq_one_letter_code
_entity_poly.pdbx_strand_id
1 'polypeptide(L)'
;MEKSNVKKLSAQPIIEAIDLFCGIGGLSFGLKNGGIHVLAGYDLDSSCQYAFEANNGAVFHHKDIKEVMPEEILNTYSSDSIKL
;
A
#
# COMPACT_ATOMS: atom_id res chain seq x y z
N MET A 1 18.60 13.81 -21.19
CA MET A 1 18.19 13.38 -20.76
C MET A 1 17.86 12.81 -20.34
N GLU A 2 18.07 12.78 -20.27
CA GLU A 2 17.75 12.25 -19.64
C GLU A 2 18.18 11.56 -18.63
N LYS A 3 19.14 11.59 -18.27
CA LYS A 3 19.74 10.95 -17.22
C LYS A 3 19.69 11.71 -15.99
N SER A 4 19.84 12.98 -15.98
CA SER A 4 19.69 13.79 -14.79
C SER A 4 18.26 13.75 -14.30
N ASN A 5 17.32 13.57 -15.19
CA ASN A 5 15.94 13.40 -14.77
C ASN A 5 15.76 12.12 -13.99
N VAL A 6 16.43 11.08 -14.41
CA VAL A 6 16.38 9.84 -13.68
C VAL A 6 16.92 10.02 -12.28
N LYS A 7 18.00 10.75 -12.15
CA LYS A 7 18.54 11.00 -10.86
C LYS A 7 17.62 11.80 -9.98
N LYS A 8 17.01 12.81 -10.55
CA LYS A 8 16.05 13.59 -9.80
C LYS A 8 14.92 12.73 -9.29
N LEU A 9 14.40 11.88 -10.15
CA LEU A 9 13.32 11.00 -9.73
C LEU A 9 13.76 10.06 -8.63
N SER A 10 14.95 9.54 -8.74
CA SER A 10 15.44 8.61 -7.73
C SER A 10 15.73 9.30 -6.41
N ALA A 11 15.88 10.62 -6.42
CA ALA A 11 16.09 11.36 -5.18
C ALA A 11 14.79 11.65 -4.45
N GLN A 12 13.65 11.46 -5.11
CA GLN A 12 12.36 11.66 -4.47
C GLN A 12 12.07 10.52 -3.51
N PRO A 13 11.55 10.81 -2.33
CA PRO A 13 11.20 9.75 -1.40
C PRO A 13 10.03 8.94 -1.95
N ILE A 14 10.04 7.65 -1.68
CA ILE A 14 8.94 6.77 -2.00
C ILE A 14 8.05 6.67 -0.78
N ILE A 15 6.77 6.93 -0.95
CA ILE A 15 5.81 6.83 0.13
C ILE A 15 5.01 5.56 -0.07
N GLU A 16 5.00 4.71 0.94
CA GLU A 16 4.27 3.46 0.91
C GLU A 16 3.22 3.43 2.01
N ALA A 17 2.10 2.80 1.75
CA ALA A 17 1.00 2.73 2.69
C ALA A 17 0.45 1.33 2.81
N ILE A 18 -0.05 0.99 3.99
CA ILE A 18 -0.81 -0.22 4.23
C ILE A 18 -2.13 0.23 4.85
N ASP A 19 -3.24 -0.23 4.28
CA ASP A 19 -4.57 0.17 4.72
C ASP A 19 -5.13 -0.90 5.64
N LEU A 20 -5.31 -0.57 6.90
CA LEU A 20 -5.71 -1.56 7.91
C LEU A 20 -7.21 -1.81 7.98
N PHE A 21 -8.02 -1.01 7.32
CA PHE A 21 -9.47 -1.20 7.23
C PHE A 21 -9.89 -0.88 5.81
N CYS A 22 -9.40 -1.67 4.87
CA CYS A 22 -9.43 -1.25 3.48
C CYS A 22 -10.80 -1.35 2.79
N GLY A 23 -11.68 -2.24 3.26
CA GLY A 23 -12.93 -2.44 2.57
C GLY A 23 -12.70 -2.71 1.09
N ILE A 24 -13.44 -2.03 0.24
CA ILE A 24 -13.28 -2.18 -1.21
C ILE A 24 -12.15 -1.31 -1.78
N GLY A 25 -11.49 -0.55 -0.93
CA GLY A 25 -10.27 0.14 -1.34
C GLY A 25 -10.44 1.55 -1.87
N GLY A 26 -11.52 2.24 -1.48
CA GLY A 26 -11.72 3.61 -1.96
C GLY A 26 -10.62 4.56 -1.52
N LEU A 27 -10.26 4.52 -0.24
CA LEU A 27 -9.18 5.36 0.26
C LEU A 27 -7.86 4.99 -0.38
N SER A 28 -7.57 3.70 -0.47
CA SER A 28 -6.33 3.22 -1.09
C SER A 28 -6.23 3.67 -2.54
N PHE A 29 -7.34 3.62 -3.26
CA PHE A 29 -7.37 4.06 -4.64
C PHE A 29 -7.03 5.55 -4.75
N GLY A 30 -7.56 6.36 -3.82
CA GLY A 30 -7.23 7.79 -3.78
C GLY A 30 -5.76 8.05 -3.49
N LEU A 31 -5.19 7.29 -2.54
CA LEU A 31 -3.77 7.41 -2.21
C LEU A 31 -2.91 7.05 -3.41
N LYS A 32 -3.27 5.98 -4.09
CA LYS A 32 -2.54 5.53 -5.27
C LYS A 32 -2.55 6.61 -6.34
N ASN A 33 -3.69 7.23 -6.56
CA ASN A 33 -3.80 8.29 -7.55
C ASN A 33 -2.99 9.51 -7.17
N GLY A 34 -2.72 9.69 -5.88
CA GLY A 34 -1.88 10.76 -5.39
C GLY A 34 -0.40 10.43 -5.39
N GLY A 35 -0.01 9.28 -5.92
CA GLY A 35 1.39 8.90 -6.02
C GLY A 35 1.91 8.10 -4.83
N ILE A 36 1.04 7.64 -3.95
CA ILE A 36 1.43 6.82 -2.82
C ILE A 36 1.29 5.35 -3.19
N HIS A 37 2.32 4.58 -2.91
CA HIS A 37 2.30 3.15 -3.23
C HIS A 37 1.59 2.39 -2.12
N VAL A 38 0.37 1.93 -2.41
CA VAL A 38 -0.38 1.10 -1.47
C VAL A 38 0.05 -0.33 -1.67
N LEU A 39 0.66 -0.91 -0.64
CA LEU A 39 1.25 -2.24 -0.74
C LEU A 39 0.26 -3.35 -0.41
N ALA A 40 -0.61 -3.11 0.55
CA ALA A 40 -1.52 -4.12 1.02
C ALA A 40 -2.71 -3.49 1.71
N GLY A 41 -3.81 -4.25 1.80
CA GLY A 41 -4.96 -3.85 2.58
C GLY A 41 -5.41 -4.99 3.47
N TYR A 42 -5.91 -4.66 4.65
CA TYR A 42 -6.41 -5.62 5.61
C TYR A 42 -7.87 -5.34 5.91
N ASP A 43 -8.68 -6.37 5.96
CA ASP A 43 -10.07 -6.23 6.36
C ASP A 43 -10.62 -7.58 6.82
N LEU A 44 -11.63 -7.54 7.67
CA LEU A 44 -12.31 -8.74 8.14
C LEU A 44 -13.27 -9.31 7.11
N ASP A 45 -13.72 -8.49 6.19
CA ASP A 45 -14.73 -8.88 5.22
C ASP A 45 -14.06 -9.38 3.94
N SER A 46 -14.02 -10.71 3.78
CA SER A 46 -13.37 -11.31 2.63
C SER A 46 -14.08 -10.99 1.32
N SER A 47 -15.32 -10.56 1.36
CA SER A 47 -16.03 -10.20 0.13
C SER A 47 -15.45 -8.95 -0.52
N CYS A 48 -14.64 -8.19 0.19
CA CYS A 48 -14.00 -7.00 -0.34
C CYS A 48 -12.78 -7.30 -1.19
N GLN A 49 -12.27 -8.52 -1.14
CA GLN A 49 -10.99 -8.85 -1.74
C GLN A 49 -10.92 -8.55 -3.23
N TYR A 50 -11.90 -9.00 -3.98
CA TYR A 50 -11.87 -8.82 -5.43
C TYR A 50 -11.84 -7.35 -5.81
N ALA A 51 -12.75 -6.56 -5.21
CA ALA A 51 -12.82 -5.15 -5.54
C ALA A 51 -11.57 -4.41 -5.11
N PHE A 52 -11.04 -4.74 -3.92
CA PHE A 52 -9.84 -4.07 -3.44
C PHE A 52 -8.66 -4.34 -4.37
N GLU A 53 -8.44 -5.60 -4.71
CA GLU A 53 -7.30 -5.97 -5.55
C GLU A 53 -7.45 -5.44 -6.97
N ALA A 54 -8.65 -5.47 -7.50
CA ALA A 54 -8.90 -4.96 -8.83
C ALA A 54 -8.67 -3.45 -8.91
N ASN A 55 -9.07 -2.72 -7.87
CA ASN A 55 -8.94 -1.26 -7.87
C ASN A 55 -7.52 -0.79 -7.58
N ASN A 56 -6.75 -1.56 -6.82
CA ASN A 56 -5.49 -1.05 -6.28
C ASN A 56 -4.25 -1.80 -6.75
N GLY A 57 -4.40 -3.00 -7.28
CA GLY A 57 -3.25 -3.81 -7.64
C GLY A 57 -2.40 -4.20 -6.43
N ALA A 58 -2.99 -4.16 -5.25
CA ALA A 58 -2.30 -4.46 -3.98
C ALA A 58 -2.88 -5.73 -3.39
N VAL A 59 -2.12 -6.34 -2.47
CA VAL A 59 -2.53 -7.60 -1.86
C VAL A 59 -3.57 -7.35 -0.78
N PHE A 60 -4.62 -8.17 -0.77
CA PHE A 60 -5.65 -8.12 0.27
C PHE A 60 -5.39 -9.23 1.29
N HIS A 61 -5.43 -8.88 2.57
CA HIS A 61 -5.30 -9.84 3.65
C HIS A 61 -6.62 -9.90 4.43
N HIS A 62 -7.21 -11.09 4.45
CA HIS A 62 -8.42 -11.32 5.22
C HIS A 62 -8.02 -11.65 6.65
N LYS A 63 -7.89 -10.62 7.48
CA LYS A 63 -7.43 -10.78 8.86
C LYS A 63 -8.04 -9.75 9.78
N ASP A 64 -8.23 -10.16 11.04
CA ASP A 64 -8.54 -9.23 12.11
C ASP A 64 -7.26 -8.48 12.45
N ILE A 65 -7.33 -7.16 12.47
CA ILE A 65 -6.17 -6.34 12.76
C ILE A 65 -5.54 -6.68 14.11
N LYS A 66 -6.34 -7.19 15.05
CA LYS A 66 -5.81 -7.61 16.36
C LYS A 66 -4.86 -8.77 16.26
N GLU A 67 -4.94 -9.54 15.17
CA GLU A 67 -4.10 -10.71 14.97
C GLU A 67 -2.88 -10.43 14.11
N VAL A 68 -2.75 -9.21 13.61
CA VAL A 68 -1.64 -8.84 12.74
C VAL A 68 -0.44 -8.50 13.61
N MET A 69 0.68 -9.17 13.36
CA MET A 69 1.89 -8.91 14.10
C MET A 69 2.59 -7.69 13.55
N PRO A 70 3.19 -6.85 14.40
CA PRO A 70 3.91 -5.68 13.90
C PRO A 70 4.98 -6.00 12.87
N GLU A 71 5.67 -7.13 13.03
CA GLU A 71 6.69 -7.54 12.08
C GLU A 71 6.13 -7.79 10.70
N GLU A 72 4.93 -8.33 10.62
CA GLU A 72 4.29 -8.59 9.34
C GLU A 72 4.12 -7.29 8.56
N ILE A 73 3.67 -6.25 9.24
CA ILE A 73 3.47 -4.96 8.61
C ILE A 73 4.80 -4.32 8.24
N LEU A 74 5.74 -4.33 9.17
CA LEU A 74 7.05 -3.71 8.91
C LEU A 74 7.78 -4.39 7.76
N ASN A 75 7.67 -5.70 7.66
CA ASN A 75 8.35 -6.45 6.61
C ASN A 75 7.73 -6.25 5.23
N THR A 76 6.52 -5.73 5.17
CA THR A 76 5.87 -5.43 3.89
C THR A 76 6.48 -4.20 3.24
N TYR A 77 6.89 -3.22 4.04
CA TYR A 77 7.48 -1.99 3.53
C TYR A 77 8.89 -2.23 3.01
N SER A 78 9.29 -1.44 2.04
CA SER A 78 10.69 -1.44 1.63
C SER A 78 11.50 -0.62 2.65
N SER A 79 12.81 -0.87 2.69
CA SER A 79 13.65 -0.30 3.76
C SER A 79 13.81 1.21 3.65
N ASP A 80 13.74 1.75 2.43
CA ASP A 80 14.06 3.16 2.20
C ASP A 80 12.83 4.05 2.01
N SER A 81 11.65 3.52 2.26
CA SER A 81 10.43 4.28 2.00
C SER A 81 9.96 5.06 3.22
N ILE A 82 9.12 6.04 2.98
CA ILE A 82 8.35 6.69 4.03
C ILE A 82 7.11 5.83 4.25
N LYS A 83 6.91 5.40 5.49
CA LYS A 83 5.85 4.44 5.82
C LYS A 83 4.63 5.17 6.36
N LEU A 84 3.51 4.91 5.74
CA LEU A 84 2.29 5.61 6.06
C LEU A 84 1.21 4.64 6.58
#